data_ae6a5e2a93201debc847df3e5739f9bb
#
_entry.id   ae6a5e2a93201debc847df3e5739f9bb
#
_cell.length_a   1.000
_cell.length_b   1.000
_cell.length_c   1.000
_cell.angle_alpha   90.00
_cell.angle_beta   90.00
_cell.angle_gamma   90.00
#
_symmetry.space_group_name_H-M   'P 1'
#
loop_
_entity.id
_entity.type
_entity.pdbx_description
1 polymer ?
#
loop_
_entity_poly.entity_id
_entity_poly.type
_entity_poly.pdbx_seq_one_letter_code
_entity_poly.pdbx_strand_id
1 'polypeptide(L)'
;MHNRYIKYFFLLLLTTDLLLSVLFIKNDHTEIEKIFSLPVLSKAAGQPKYVALTFDDGPSRKCTSVLLDGLKERDVHATFFLMGKNIEGNEDIVKRMSDEGHLIGNHSYEHI
;
A
#
# COMPACT_ATOMS: atom_id res chain seq x y z
N MET A 1 -51.49 -18.87 -16.02
CA MET A 1 -51.16 -17.53 -15.48
C MET A 1 -49.91 -17.54 -14.57
N HIS A 2 -49.61 -18.62 -13.88
CA HIS A 2 -48.51 -18.71 -12.90
C HIS A 2 -47.10 -18.49 -13.51
N ASN A 3 -46.88 -18.88 -14.76
CA ASN A 3 -45.56 -18.88 -15.40
C ASN A 3 -45.07 -17.48 -15.86
N ARG A 4 -45.96 -16.51 -15.98
CA ARG A 4 -45.58 -15.13 -16.39
C ARG A 4 -44.96 -14.36 -15.25
N TYR A 5 -45.48 -14.50 -14.04
CA TYR A 5 -44.97 -13.78 -12.85
C TYR A 5 -43.57 -14.27 -12.42
N ILE A 6 -43.30 -15.56 -12.61
CA ILE A 6 -41.96 -16.14 -12.34
C ILE A 6 -40.90 -15.56 -13.28
N LYS A 7 -41.24 -15.38 -14.60
CA LYS A 7 -40.33 -14.75 -15.56
C LYS A 7 -40.03 -13.29 -15.21
N TYR A 8 -41.02 -12.52 -14.78
CA TYR A 8 -40.81 -11.13 -14.38
C TYR A 8 -40.04 -11.02 -13.06
N PHE A 9 -40.24 -11.94 -12.14
CA PHE A 9 -39.48 -12.01 -10.89
C PHE A 9 -38.01 -12.28 -11.15
N PHE A 10 -37.67 -13.24 -12.01
CA PHE A 10 -36.27 -13.50 -12.39
C PHE A 10 -35.65 -12.34 -13.19
N LEU A 11 -36.41 -11.69 -14.04
CA LEU A 11 -35.95 -10.52 -14.78
C LEU A 11 -35.65 -9.35 -13.84
N LEU A 12 -36.50 -9.14 -12.84
CA LEU A 12 -36.30 -8.10 -11.80
C LEU A 12 -35.05 -8.37 -10.95
N LEU A 13 -34.85 -9.62 -10.54
CA LEU A 13 -33.63 -10.03 -9.81
C LEU A 13 -32.36 -9.77 -10.63
N LEU A 14 -32.33 -10.18 -11.91
CA LEU A 14 -31.19 -9.94 -12.81
C LEU A 14 -30.88 -8.45 -13.01
N THR A 15 -31.90 -7.61 -13.07
CA THR A 15 -31.71 -6.15 -13.23
C THR A 15 -31.20 -5.51 -11.94
N THR A 16 -31.63 -5.98 -10.77
CA THR A 16 -31.13 -5.47 -9.48
C THR A 16 -29.68 -5.84 -9.23
N ASP A 17 -29.28 -7.08 -9.55
CA ASP A 17 -27.89 -7.53 -9.43
C ASP A 17 -26.96 -6.78 -10.38
N LEU A 18 -27.41 -6.52 -11.63
CA LEU A 18 -26.65 -5.74 -12.58
C LEU A 18 -26.52 -4.27 -12.14
N LEU A 19 -27.58 -3.70 -11.57
CA LEU A 19 -27.55 -2.33 -11.04
C LEU A 19 -26.62 -2.21 -9.83
N LEU A 20 -26.65 -3.17 -8.90
CA LEU A 20 -25.74 -3.24 -7.76
C LEU A 20 -24.28 -3.39 -8.20
N SER A 21 -24.00 -4.25 -9.18
CA SER A 21 -22.65 -4.44 -9.68
C SER A 21 -22.10 -3.19 -10.36
N VAL A 22 -22.92 -2.46 -11.13
CA VAL A 22 -22.54 -1.18 -11.74
C VAL A 22 -22.29 -0.09 -10.68
N LEU A 23 -23.09 -0.06 -9.62
CA LEU A 23 -22.90 0.86 -8.49
C LEU A 23 -21.61 0.53 -7.71
N PHE A 24 -21.30 -0.75 -7.52
CA PHE A 24 -20.08 -1.20 -6.87
C PHE A 24 -18.83 -0.82 -7.68
N ILE A 25 -18.85 -1.05 -9.00
CA ILE A 25 -17.75 -0.65 -9.91
C ILE A 25 -17.57 0.88 -9.92
N LYS A 26 -18.63 1.66 -9.90
CA LYS A 26 -18.55 3.12 -9.82
C LYS A 26 -17.92 3.60 -8.51
N ASN A 27 -18.20 2.92 -7.39
CA ASN A 27 -17.65 3.30 -6.09
C ASN A 27 -16.15 3.02 -6.00
N ASP A 28 -15.67 1.90 -6.57
CA ASP A 28 -14.25 1.58 -6.65
C ASP A 28 -13.48 2.59 -7.54
N HIS A 29 -14.05 3.00 -8.67
CA HIS A 29 -13.41 3.99 -9.53
C HIS A 29 -13.26 5.36 -8.86
N THR A 30 -14.21 5.77 -8.03
CA THR A 30 -14.14 7.06 -7.32
C THR A 30 -13.04 7.09 -6.26
N GLU A 31 -12.75 5.99 -5.59
CA GLU A 31 -11.65 5.92 -4.62
C GLU A 31 -10.28 5.88 -5.32
N ILE A 32 -10.16 5.20 -6.46
CA ILE A 32 -8.93 5.18 -7.27
C ILE A 32 -8.65 6.57 -7.83
N GLU A 33 -9.63 7.25 -8.42
CA GLU A 33 -9.49 8.63 -8.90
C GLU A 33 -9.09 9.60 -7.79
N LYS A 34 -9.58 9.40 -6.58
CA LYS A 34 -9.24 10.20 -5.41
C LYS A 34 -7.77 10.01 -4.99
N ILE A 35 -7.23 8.79 -5.10
CA ILE A 35 -5.82 8.50 -4.84
C ILE A 35 -4.93 9.16 -5.90
N PHE A 36 -5.32 9.10 -7.19
CA PHE A 36 -4.58 9.73 -8.29
C PHE A 36 -4.71 11.26 -8.31
N SER A 37 -5.74 11.83 -7.70
CA SER A 37 -5.93 13.29 -7.59
C SER A 37 -5.23 13.90 -6.37
N LEU A 38 -4.57 13.11 -5.52
CA LEU A 38 -3.72 13.64 -4.47
C LEU A 38 -2.60 14.48 -5.11
N PRO A 39 -2.43 15.73 -4.68
CA PRO A 39 -1.37 16.55 -5.23
C PRO A 39 -0.03 15.88 -4.99
N VAL A 40 0.69 15.59 -6.07
CA VAL A 40 2.10 15.22 -5.95
C VAL A 40 2.82 16.43 -5.35
N LEU A 41 3.24 16.32 -4.10
CA LEU A 41 3.95 17.36 -3.37
C LEU A 41 5.36 17.51 -3.96
N SER A 42 5.44 18.07 -5.15
CA SER A 42 6.74 18.37 -5.79
C SER A 42 7.36 19.69 -5.32
N LYS A 43 6.57 20.58 -4.68
CA LYS A 43 7.03 21.82 -4.06
C LYS A 43 6.04 22.31 -2.99
N ALA A 44 6.42 22.20 -1.74
CA ALA A 44 5.71 22.84 -0.63
C ALA A 44 6.23 24.28 -0.45
N ALA A 45 5.70 25.24 -1.21
CA ALA A 45 5.98 26.63 -0.97
C ALA A 45 5.35 27.06 0.36
N GLY A 46 6.18 27.47 1.34
CA GLY A 46 5.74 27.97 2.64
C GLY A 46 5.46 26.93 3.72
N GLN A 47 5.67 25.65 3.47
CA GLN A 47 5.60 24.57 4.46
C GLN A 47 7.00 24.29 5.06
N PRO A 48 7.08 23.73 6.29
CA PRO A 48 8.36 23.27 6.83
C PRO A 48 9.03 22.32 5.83
N LYS A 49 10.36 22.44 5.71
CA LYS A 49 11.14 21.59 4.80
C LYS A 49 11.13 20.16 5.32
N TYR A 50 10.46 19.26 4.61
CA TYR A 50 10.49 17.84 4.90
C TYR A 50 11.50 17.15 4.00
N VAL A 51 12.17 16.14 4.53
CA VAL A 51 13.04 15.22 3.79
C VAL A 51 12.50 13.82 4.03
N ALA A 52 12.26 13.06 2.96
CA ALA A 52 11.97 11.64 3.03
C ALA A 52 13.28 10.86 2.91
N LEU A 53 13.55 10.00 3.89
CA LEU A 53 14.68 9.09 3.88
C LEU A 53 14.20 7.73 3.35
N THR A 54 14.85 7.22 2.30
CA THR A 54 14.55 5.89 1.74
C THR A 54 15.81 5.05 1.65
N PHE A 55 15.66 3.75 1.87
CA PHE A 55 16.73 2.77 1.76
C PHE A 55 16.25 1.58 0.96
N ASP A 56 16.99 1.20 -0.06
CA ASP A 56 16.67 0.14 -0.98
C ASP A 56 17.52 -1.12 -0.72
N ASP A 57 17.15 -2.25 -1.35
CA ASP A 57 17.89 -3.51 -1.39
C ASP A 57 18.05 -4.28 -0.07
N GLY A 58 17.53 -3.77 1.05
CA GLY A 58 17.56 -4.50 2.32
C GLY A 58 16.63 -5.71 2.38
N PRO A 59 16.57 -6.38 3.54
CA PRO A 59 17.40 -6.19 4.71
C PRO A 59 18.78 -6.87 4.61
N SER A 60 19.75 -6.35 5.38
CA SER A 60 21.05 -6.96 5.59
C SER A 60 21.37 -6.98 7.09
N ARG A 61 21.66 -8.15 7.64
CA ARG A 61 21.94 -8.30 9.08
C ARG A 61 23.08 -7.40 9.56
N LYS A 62 24.09 -7.25 8.74
CA LYS A 62 25.27 -6.44 9.07
C LYS A 62 25.01 -4.93 9.03
N CYS A 63 24.33 -4.46 7.98
CA CYS A 63 24.18 -3.03 7.72
C CYS A 63 22.88 -2.47 8.29
N THR A 64 21.77 -3.19 8.09
CA THR A 64 20.46 -2.71 8.47
C THR A 64 20.27 -2.56 9.97
N SER A 65 20.82 -3.49 10.76
CA SER A 65 20.75 -3.38 12.22
C SER A 65 21.44 -2.13 12.76
N VAL A 66 22.63 -1.81 12.23
CA VAL A 66 23.37 -0.60 12.60
C VAL A 66 22.65 0.67 12.14
N LEU A 67 22.04 0.63 10.96
CA LEU A 67 21.24 1.73 10.46
C LEU A 67 20.03 2.01 11.34
N LEU A 68 19.29 0.97 11.74
CA LEU A 68 18.15 1.10 12.65
C LEU A 68 18.56 1.67 14.01
N ASP A 69 19.72 1.26 14.56
CA ASP A 69 20.25 1.85 15.78
C ASP A 69 20.46 3.37 15.63
N GLY A 70 21.09 3.78 14.53
CA GLY A 70 21.35 5.18 14.24
C GLY A 70 20.09 6.03 13.97
N LEU A 71 19.07 5.46 13.35
CA LEU A 71 17.78 6.12 13.14
C LEU A 71 17.03 6.29 14.46
N LYS A 72 17.02 5.25 15.29
CA LYS A 72 16.38 5.25 16.60
C LYS A 72 17.01 6.28 17.55
N GLU A 73 18.35 6.35 17.61
CA GLU A 73 19.05 7.34 18.41
C GLU A 73 18.70 8.79 18.06
N ARG A 74 18.26 9.04 16.81
CA ARG A 74 17.91 10.37 16.27
C ARG A 74 16.43 10.64 16.19
N ASP A 75 15.60 9.68 16.63
CA ASP A 75 14.14 9.74 16.50
C ASP A 75 13.69 10.01 15.05
N VAL A 76 14.33 9.31 14.10
CA VAL A 76 14.10 9.48 12.65
C VAL A 76 13.43 8.23 12.09
N HIS A 77 12.30 8.44 11.38
CA HIS A 77 11.62 7.39 10.63
C HIS A 77 12.02 7.43 9.16
N ALA A 78 12.07 6.27 8.53
CA ALA A 78 12.46 6.09 7.13
C ALA A 78 11.53 5.11 6.41
N THR A 79 11.67 5.02 5.10
CA THR A 79 11.02 3.98 4.27
C THR A 79 12.09 3.01 3.78
N PHE A 80 11.85 1.72 3.96
CA PHE A 80 12.72 0.64 3.50
C PHE A 80 12.02 -0.12 2.36
N PHE A 81 12.60 -0.09 1.16
CA PHE A 81 12.16 -0.90 0.04
C PHE A 81 12.96 -2.20 0.01
N LEU A 82 12.32 -3.31 0.42
CA LEU A 82 13.00 -4.57 0.67
C LEU A 82 12.95 -5.50 -0.54
N MET A 83 14.06 -6.17 -0.80
CA MET A 83 14.12 -7.29 -1.75
C MET A 83 13.60 -8.56 -1.08
N GLY A 84 12.64 -9.23 -1.72
CA GLY A 84 12.01 -10.43 -1.17
C GLY A 84 13.01 -11.52 -0.79
N LYS A 85 14.02 -11.78 -1.61
CA LYS A 85 15.07 -12.78 -1.35
C LYS A 85 15.91 -12.51 -0.10
N ASN A 86 15.99 -11.26 0.34
CA ASN A 86 16.79 -10.87 1.50
C ASN A 86 16.01 -10.95 2.81
N ILE A 87 14.70 -11.21 2.75
CA ILE A 87 13.84 -11.30 3.95
C ILE A 87 14.09 -12.61 4.70
N GLU A 88 14.26 -13.72 3.97
CA GLU A 88 14.51 -15.03 4.56
C GLU A 88 15.76 -15.01 5.44
N GLY A 89 15.59 -15.39 6.70
CA GLY A 89 16.64 -15.35 7.73
C GLY A 89 16.91 -13.95 8.32
N ASN A 90 16.13 -12.93 7.93
CA ASN A 90 16.20 -11.58 8.47
C ASN A 90 14.82 -11.04 8.91
N GLU A 91 13.88 -11.93 9.21
CA GLU A 91 12.50 -11.59 9.58
C GLU A 91 12.45 -10.77 10.88
N ASP A 92 13.37 -11.02 11.79
CA ASP A 92 13.54 -10.24 13.03
C ASP A 92 13.90 -8.78 12.76
N ILE A 93 14.70 -8.51 11.72
CA ILE A 93 15.08 -7.16 11.31
C ILE A 93 13.86 -6.45 10.67
N VAL A 94 13.12 -7.17 9.82
CA VAL A 94 11.89 -6.63 9.20
C VAL A 94 10.86 -6.30 10.28
N LYS A 95 10.69 -7.20 11.26
CA LYS A 95 9.80 -6.94 12.40
C LYS A 95 10.28 -5.71 13.18
N ARG A 96 11.58 -5.59 13.44
CA ARG A 96 12.16 -4.45 14.13
C ARG A 96 11.89 -3.13 13.39
N MET A 97 12.03 -3.09 12.05
CA MET A 97 11.67 -1.91 11.24
C MET A 97 10.23 -1.47 11.51
N SER A 98 9.29 -2.42 11.49
CA SER A 98 7.88 -2.13 11.76
C SER A 98 7.64 -1.66 13.19
N ASP A 99 8.23 -2.34 14.18
CA ASP A 99 8.07 -1.99 15.59
C ASP A 99 8.65 -0.61 15.92
N GLU A 100 9.68 -0.17 15.21
CA GLU A 100 10.33 1.15 15.36
C GLU A 100 9.66 2.23 14.47
N GLY A 101 8.52 1.92 13.81
CA GLY A 101 7.68 2.89 13.10
C GLY A 101 8.16 3.27 11.69
N HIS A 102 9.06 2.48 11.11
CA HIS A 102 9.48 2.67 9.74
C HIS A 102 8.43 2.14 8.74
N LEU A 103 8.39 2.71 7.54
CA LEU A 103 7.59 2.18 6.44
C LEU A 103 8.36 1.11 5.68
N ILE A 104 7.63 0.07 5.26
CA ILE A 104 8.19 -1.04 4.49
C ILE A 104 7.49 -1.08 3.14
N GLY A 105 8.27 -1.04 2.07
CA GLY A 105 7.84 -1.15 0.68
C GLY A 105 8.46 -2.36 -0.01
N ASN A 106 7.94 -2.70 -1.17
CA ASN A 106 8.45 -3.78 -2.00
C ASN A 106 9.47 -3.23 -3.02
N HIS A 107 10.66 -3.88 -3.12
CA HIS A 107 11.69 -3.59 -4.09
C HIS A 107 11.98 -4.79 -5.01
N SER A 108 10.94 -5.45 -5.50
CA SER A 108 11.00 -6.71 -6.25
C SER A 108 11.49 -7.91 -5.41
N TYR A 109 11.53 -9.10 -6.02
CA TYR A 109 12.08 -10.27 -5.34
C TYR A 109 13.61 -10.29 -5.38
N GLU A 110 14.23 -10.05 -6.53
CA GLU A 110 15.68 -10.17 -6.70
C GLU A 110 16.29 -9.15 -7.68
N HIS A 111 15.62 -8.04 -7.94
CA HIS A 111 16.15 -6.94 -8.75
C HIS A 111 16.33 -7.27 -10.24
N ILE A 112 15.46 -8.13 -10.82
CA ILE A 112 15.43 -8.46 -12.25
C ILE A 112 14.41 -7.60 -12.97
#